data_347227c026e7cebd416cda87c4495ac1
#
_entry.id   347227c026e7cebd416cda87c4495ac1
#
_cell.length_a   1.000
_cell.length_b   1.000
_cell.length_c   1.000
_cell.angle_alpha   90.00
_cell.angle_beta   90.00
_cell.angle_gamma   90.00
#
_symmetry.space_group_name_H-M   'P 1'
#
loop_
_entity.id
_entity.type
_entity.pdbx_description
1 polymer ?
#
loop_
_entity_poly.entity_id
_entity_poly.type
_entity_poly.pdbx_seq_one_letter_code
_entity_poly.pdbx_strand_id
1 'polypeptide(L)'
;MIGVLCTSYPRGPDDHAGSFVRARVRALAAAGQAVEVIAAGPGDGSEHNVRVFRIPAAGAAQIFYAGGVPEALESGGLLWRTRAWLEAAHFTARMMALAAQRAAGWNAVESHWLLPSALVACAVAPSLRHRAHAHGGDVFLLGHFPGGANLARLLCRSGTELVFACADLRENFTRLCGDTPEALGARSCVQPAPYDPLLFRPRSAGERHILRGRLGLVGFTVLAAGRLVPIKGFDVLVHAVGHLPARVRPTLVIAGTGPEEPRLGRLAAACAVDLRLPGSLSPATLADWMTAADLFVHPCRSLPNGRSEGAPVVVREALAAGLSVVASAEGGLPELDGHQRFTLVAPENPTVLAEAIASSIAQCG
;
A
#
# COMPACT_ATOMS: atom_id res chain seq x y z
N MET A 1 -2.23 -26.79 6.98
CA MET A 1 -1.38 -25.60 7.12
C MET A 1 -1.51 -24.75 5.85
N ILE A 2 -1.52 -23.41 5.96
CA ILE A 2 -1.59 -22.50 4.82
C ILE A 2 -0.18 -21.97 4.53
N GLY A 3 0.27 -22.09 3.27
CA GLY A 3 1.48 -21.43 2.77
C GLY A 3 1.13 -20.00 2.29
N VAL A 4 1.85 -18.98 2.77
CA VAL A 4 1.69 -17.59 2.32
C VAL A 4 2.96 -17.14 1.61
N LEU A 5 2.84 -16.81 0.33
CA LEU A 5 3.95 -16.30 -0.48
C LEU A 5 3.80 -14.80 -0.68
N CYS A 6 4.82 -14.03 -0.35
CA CYS A 6 4.77 -12.58 -0.53
C CYS A 6 6.15 -11.96 -0.72
N THR A 7 6.20 -10.81 -1.37
CA THR A 7 7.45 -10.06 -1.55
C THR A 7 7.79 -9.20 -0.35
N SER A 8 6.78 -8.79 0.42
CA SER A 8 6.94 -7.94 1.60
C SER A 8 6.17 -8.51 2.79
N TYR A 9 6.86 -8.68 3.90
CA TYR A 9 6.30 -9.06 5.20
C TYR A 9 7.16 -8.39 6.30
N PRO A 10 6.58 -7.72 7.29
CA PRO A 10 7.34 -6.96 8.27
C PRO A 10 8.44 -7.76 8.94
N ARG A 11 9.62 -7.17 9.10
CA ARG A 11 10.80 -7.77 9.77
C ARG A 11 10.74 -7.61 11.29
N GLY A 12 9.88 -6.73 11.77
CA GLY A 12 9.68 -6.42 13.19
C GLY A 12 8.41 -5.61 13.41
N PRO A 13 8.13 -5.23 14.67
CA PRO A 13 6.94 -4.47 15.03
C PRO A 13 6.91 -3.07 14.38
N ASP A 14 8.09 -2.46 14.21
CA ASP A 14 8.25 -1.11 13.66
C ASP A 14 8.30 -1.06 12.13
N ASP A 15 8.32 -2.21 11.47
CA ASP A 15 8.39 -2.29 10.02
C ASP A 15 6.99 -2.23 9.40
N HIS A 16 6.75 -1.22 8.57
CA HIS A 16 5.47 -1.01 7.89
C HIS A 16 5.34 -1.81 6.58
N ALA A 17 6.46 -2.31 6.01
CA ALA A 17 6.46 -2.96 4.71
C ALA A 17 5.70 -4.30 4.75
N GLY A 18 4.53 -4.36 4.10
CA GLY A 18 3.66 -5.54 4.10
C GLY A 18 2.83 -5.69 5.40
N SER A 19 2.59 -4.62 6.15
CA SER A 19 1.77 -4.63 7.37
C SER A 19 0.39 -5.24 7.14
N PHE A 20 -0.23 -4.99 6.00
CA PHE A 20 -1.52 -5.57 5.62
C PHE A 20 -1.42 -7.09 5.35
N VAL A 21 -0.28 -7.61 4.86
CA VAL A 21 -0.05 -9.06 4.75
C VAL A 21 0.03 -9.66 6.15
N ARG A 22 0.75 -9.01 7.07
CA ARG A 22 0.81 -9.44 8.48
C ARG A 22 -0.58 -9.42 9.13
N ALA A 23 -1.40 -8.41 8.87
CA ALA A 23 -2.77 -8.35 9.37
C ALA A 23 -3.60 -9.55 8.84
N ARG A 24 -3.47 -9.90 7.56
CA ARG A 24 -4.10 -11.08 6.97
C ARG A 24 -3.63 -12.38 7.62
N VAL A 25 -2.32 -12.56 7.76
CA VAL A 25 -1.71 -13.75 8.38
C VAL A 25 -2.15 -13.92 9.83
N ARG A 26 -2.18 -12.83 10.60
CA ARG A 26 -2.70 -12.83 11.98
C ARG A 26 -4.17 -13.22 12.05
N ALA A 27 -4.99 -12.75 11.13
CA ALA A 27 -6.40 -13.14 11.06
C ALA A 27 -6.57 -14.64 10.76
N LEU A 28 -5.75 -15.21 9.87
CA LEU A 28 -5.74 -16.67 9.62
C LEU A 28 -5.32 -17.44 10.86
N ALA A 29 -4.25 -17.02 11.54
CA ALA A 29 -3.77 -17.65 12.77
C ALA A 29 -4.80 -17.55 13.90
N ALA A 30 -5.46 -16.41 14.07
CA ALA A 30 -6.54 -16.22 15.04
C ALA A 30 -7.76 -17.10 14.74
N ALA A 31 -8.00 -17.44 13.47
CA ALA A 31 -9.01 -18.42 13.06
C ALA A 31 -8.55 -19.89 13.22
N GLY A 32 -7.44 -20.13 13.94
CA GLY A 32 -6.93 -21.47 14.24
C GLY A 32 -6.16 -22.14 13.10
N GLN A 33 -5.82 -21.40 12.02
CA GLN A 33 -5.03 -21.95 10.92
C GLN A 33 -3.54 -21.94 11.27
N ALA A 34 -2.82 -23.03 11.02
CA ALA A 34 -1.37 -23.03 11.03
C ALA A 34 -0.88 -22.35 9.74
N VAL A 35 0.04 -21.38 9.86
CA VAL A 35 0.50 -20.56 8.74
C VAL A 35 2.02 -20.56 8.64
N GLU A 36 2.52 -20.72 7.42
CA GLU A 36 3.92 -20.49 7.06
C GLU A 36 4.00 -19.35 6.04
N VAL A 37 4.90 -18.40 6.26
CA VAL A 37 5.15 -17.28 5.36
C VAL A 37 6.50 -17.43 4.68
N ILE A 38 6.57 -17.26 3.37
CA ILE A 38 7.81 -17.09 2.63
C ILE A 38 7.84 -15.66 2.09
N ALA A 39 8.86 -14.89 2.51
CA ALA A 39 8.97 -13.47 2.19
C ALA A 39 10.42 -13.04 1.96
N ALA A 40 10.62 -11.85 1.36
CA ALA A 40 11.94 -11.24 1.29
C ALA A 40 12.41 -10.75 2.67
N GLY A 41 13.73 -10.78 2.89
CA GLY A 41 14.36 -10.21 4.08
C GLY A 41 15.48 -11.09 4.64
N PRO A 42 16.21 -10.58 5.64
CA PRO A 42 17.24 -11.35 6.34
C PRO A 42 16.62 -12.17 7.47
N GLY A 43 17.17 -13.35 7.69
CA GLY A 43 16.91 -14.20 8.88
C GLY A 43 15.47 -14.70 9.00
N ASP A 44 15.34 -15.99 9.29
CA ASP A 44 14.04 -16.59 9.59
C ASP A 44 13.51 -16.12 10.94
N GLY A 45 12.19 -16.24 11.15
CA GLY A 45 11.56 -15.83 12.38
C GLY A 45 10.26 -16.56 12.69
N SER A 46 9.70 -16.28 13.84
CA SER A 46 8.37 -16.73 14.21
C SER A 46 7.62 -15.64 14.95
N GLU A 47 6.31 -15.55 14.70
CA GLU A 47 5.42 -14.60 15.36
C GLU A 47 4.07 -15.31 15.62
N HIS A 48 3.65 -15.42 16.90
CA HIS A 48 2.32 -15.94 17.26
C HIS A 48 1.92 -17.24 16.54
N ASN A 49 2.76 -18.27 16.57
CA ASN A 49 2.60 -19.56 15.86
C ASN A 49 2.66 -19.48 14.32
N VAL A 50 3.09 -18.36 13.76
CA VAL A 50 3.40 -18.21 12.34
C VAL A 50 4.89 -18.38 12.14
N ARG A 51 5.32 -19.31 11.29
CA ARG A 51 6.73 -19.45 10.89
C ARG A 51 6.99 -18.59 9.66
N VAL A 52 8.05 -17.80 9.69
CA VAL A 52 8.45 -16.91 8.59
C VAL A 52 9.81 -17.33 8.08
N PHE A 53 9.86 -17.75 6.83
CA PHE A 53 11.08 -18.08 6.10
C PHE A 53 11.47 -16.90 5.23
N ARG A 54 12.72 -16.47 5.33
CA ARG A 54 13.21 -15.28 4.64
C ARG A 54 14.15 -15.62 3.51
N ILE A 55 13.93 -15.01 2.38
CA ILE A 55 14.84 -15.03 1.24
C ILE A 55 15.68 -13.77 1.30
N PRO A 56 16.99 -13.87 1.58
CA PRO A 56 17.85 -12.70 1.58
C PRO A 56 17.76 -11.98 0.24
N ALA A 57 17.39 -10.71 0.30
CA ALA A 57 17.33 -9.82 -0.84
C ALA A 57 18.37 -8.71 -0.63
N ALA A 58 19.32 -8.58 -1.54
CA ALA A 58 20.35 -7.55 -1.54
C ALA A 58 20.25 -6.71 -2.83
N GLY A 59 20.74 -5.48 -2.79
CA GLY A 59 20.77 -4.60 -3.96
C GLY A 59 19.37 -4.25 -4.48
N ALA A 60 19.13 -4.39 -5.78
CA ALA A 60 17.85 -4.07 -6.41
C ALA A 60 16.71 -5.00 -5.94
N ALA A 61 16.98 -6.19 -5.43
CA ALA A 61 15.95 -7.08 -4.87
C ALA A 61 15.36 -6.55 -3.54
N GLN A 62 15.99 -5.59 -2.87
CA GLN A 62 15.36 -4.83 -1.78
C GLN A 62 14.12 -4.06 -2.23
N ILE A 63 14.03 -3.76 -3.51
CA ILE A 63 12.89 -3.11 -4.15
C ILE A 63 11.62 -3.94 -3.96
N PHE A 64 11.71 -5.28 -4.04
CA PHE A 64 10.59 -6.17 -3.74
C PHE A 64 10.09 -6.00 -2.31
N TYR A 65 10.99 -5.74 -1.38
CA TYR A 65 10.62 -5.57 0.02
C TYR A 65 9.77 -4.32 0.28
N ALA A 66 10.05 -3.22 -0.39
CA ALA A 66 9.34 -1.95 -0.19
C ALA A 66 8.16 -1.73 -1.16
N GLY A 67 7.83 -2.69 -2.02
CA GLY A 67 6.79 -2.54 -3.05
C GLY A 67 7.16 -1.54 -4.15
N GLY A 68 8.45 -1.23 -4.31
CA GLY A 68 8.97 -0.23 -5.23
C GLY A 68 9.42 -0.76 -6.60
N VAL A 69 9.09 -2.00 -6.97
CA VAL A 69 9.49 -2.57 -8.27
C VAL A 69 9.11 -1.69 -9.45
N PRO A 70 7.89 -1.15 -9.57
CA PRO A 70 7.55 -0.27 -10.67
C PRO A 70 8.46 0.96 -10.77
N GLU A 71 8.72 1.67 -9.66
CA GLU A 71 9.58 2.86 -9.69
C GLU A 71 11.00 2.56 -10.09
N ALA A 72 11.56 1.44 -9.64
CA ALA A 72 12.92 1.06 -10.00
C ALA A 72 13.06 0.73 -11.49
N LEU A 73 12.01 0.19 -12.10
CA LEU A 73 11.98 -0.09 -13.53
C LEU A 73 11.78 1.20 -14.34
N GLU A 74 11.13 2.20 -13.79
CA GLU A 74 10.87 3.49 -14.43
C GLU A 74 12.06 4.46 -14.36
N SER A 75 12.73 4.55 -13.23
CA SER A 75 13.70 5.60 -12.91
C SER A 75 15.17 5.25 -13.20
N GLY A 76 15.46 4.00 -13.49
CA GLY A 76 16.84 3.53 -13.69
C GLY A 76 17.31 3.55 -15.16
N GLY A 77 18.60 3.84 -15.38
CA GLY A 77 19.25 3.61 -16.67
C GLY A 77 19.27 2.12 -17.05
N LEU A 78 19.63 1.82 -18.32
CA LEU A 78 19.58 0.45 -18.87
C LEU A 78 20.31 -0.59 -18.01
N LEU A 79 21.51 -0.26 -17.52
CA LEU A 79 22.30 -1.15 -16.65
C LEU A 79 21.62 -1.43 -15.30
N TRP A 80 20.97 -0.43 -14.72
CA TRP A 80 20.21 -0.59 -13.49
C TRP A 80 18.96 -1.47 -13.71
N ARG A 81 18.26 -1.26 -14.81
CA ARG A 81 17.09 -2.07 -15.18
C ARG A 81 17.44 -3.53 -15.42
N THR A 82 18.55 -3.81 -16.15
CA THR A 82 19.00 -5.21 -16.38
C THR A 82 19.41 -5.88 -15.07
N ARG A 83 20.12 -5.19 -14.18
CA ARG A 83 20.47 -5.69 -12.87
C ARG A 83 19.22 -5.98 -12.03
N ALA A 84 18.25 -5.07 -12.00
CA ALA A 84 16.99 -5.26 -11.26
C ALA A 84 16.23 -6.51 -11.76
N TRP A 85 16.19 -6.76 -13.07
CA TRP A 85 15.57 -7.97 -13.62
C TRP A 85 16.32 -9.25 -13.24
N LEU A 86 17.63 -9.25 -13.26
CA LEU A 86 18.44 -10.42 -12.86
C LEU A 86 18.25 -10.74 -11.37
N GLU A 87 18.24 -9.72 -10.52
CA GLU A 87 17.98 -9.90 -9.09
C GLU A 87 16.54 -10.35 -8.82
N ALA A 88 15.57 -9.85 -9.58
CA ALA A 88 14.17 -10.30 -9.52
C ALA A 88 14.04 -11.78 -9.93
N ALA A 89 14.70 -12.20 -11.00
CA ALA A 89 14.72 -13.59 -11.46
C ALA A 89 15.39 -14.50 -10.41
N HIS A 90 16.52 -14.09 -9.84
CA HIS A 90 17.21 -14.82 -8.78
C HIS A 90 16.34 -14.97 -7.53
N PHE A 91 15.71 -13.89 -7.08
CA PHE A 91 14.77 -13.91 -5.95
C PHE A 91 13.61 -14.87 -6.21
N THR A 92 13.01 -14.80 -7.41
CA THR A 92 11.91 -15.68 -7.83
C THR A 92 12.32 -17.15 -7.82
N ALA A 93 13.51 -17.48 -8.34
CA ALA A 93 14.04 -18.84 -8.33
C ALA A 93 14.25 -19.37 -6.90
N ARG A 94 14.76 -18.54 -5.99
CA ARG A 94 14.93 -18.91 -4.58
C ARG A 94 13.57 -19.08 -3.88
N MET A 95 12.60 -18.22 -4.16
CA MET A 95 11.23 -18.37 -3.66
C MET A 95 10.61 -19.68 -4.13
N MET A 96 10.79 -20.03 -5.41
CA MET A 96 10.31 -21.27 -5.98
C MET A 96 10.96 -22.50 -5.32
N ALA A 97 12.28 -22.50 -5.15
CA ALA A 97 13.00 -23.59 -4.51
C ALA A 97 12.55 -23.81 -3.06
N LEU A 98 12.44 -22.71 -2.28
CA LEU A 98 12.00 -22.79 -0.90
C LEU A 98 10.53 -23.22 -0.78
N ALA A 99 9.66 -22.67 -1.63
CA ALA A 99 8.24 -23.04 -1.66
C ALA A 99 8.04 -24.52 -2.05
N ALA A 100 8.79 -25.03 -3.03
CA ALA A 100 8.74 -26.45 -3.43
C ALA A 100 9.14 -27.39 -2.28
N GLN A 101 10.13 -27.03 -1.48
CA GLN A 101 10.53 -27.79 -0.28
C GLN A 101 9.43 -27.82 0.80
N ARG A 102 8.59 -26.78 0.88
CA ARG A 102 7.59 -26.60 1.92
C ARG A 102 6.18 -27.08 1.52
N ALA A 103 5.88 -27.05 0.21
CA ALA A 103 4.55 -27.25 -0.35
C ALA A 103 3.86 -28.55 0.08
N ALA A 104 4.64 -29.64 0.31
CA ALA A 104 4.10 -30.91 0.77
C ALA A 104 3.38 -30.83 2.14
N GLY A 105 3.68 -29.81 2.95
CA GLY A 105 3.04 -29.58 4.24
C GLY A 105 1.83 -28.65 4.16
N TRP A 106 1.48 -28.14 2.99
CA TRP A 106 0.38 -27.16 2.85
C TRP A 106 -0.90 -27.82 2.35
N ASN A 107 -2.04 -27.29 2.80
CA ASN A 107 -3.38 -27.69 2.35
C ASN A 107 -3.99 -26.61 1.44
N ALA A 108 -3.48 -25.38 1.52
CA ALA A 108 -3.89 -24.24 0.70
C ALA A 108 -2.72 -23.25 0.60
N VAL A 109 -2.77 -22.38 -0.41
CA VAL A 109 -1.79 -21.32 -0.62
C VAL A 109 -2.52 -19.97 -0.74
N GLU A 110 -1.99 -18.95 -0.05
CA GLU A 110 -2.29 -17.55 -0.34
C GLU A 110 -1.03 -16.88 -0.90
N SER A 111 -1.19 -16.03 -1.90
CA SER A 111 -0.09 -15.23 -2.43
C SER A 111 -0.45 -13.76 -2.46
N HIS A 112 0.49 -12.92 -2.08
CA HIS A 112 0.35 -11.47 -2.17
C HIS A 112 1.31 -10.94 -3.22
N TRP A 113 0.77 -10.12 -4.12
CA TRP A 113 1.29 -9.72 -5.43
C TRP A 113 1.30 -10.87 -6.45
N LEU A 114 0.75 -10.58 -7.62
CA LEU A 114 0.66 -11.56 -8.72
C LEU A 114 2.04 -11.96 -9.22
N LEU A 115 2.99 -11.02 -9.23
CA LEU A 115 4.40 -11.23 -9.56
C LEU A 115 5.30 -10.97 -8.36
N PRO A 116 6.21 -11.88 -8.02
CA PRO A 116 6.35 -13.25 -8.53
C PRO A 116 5.47 -14.27 -7.80
N SER A 117 4.86 -13.90 -6.67
CA SER A 117 4.34 -14.82 -5.65
C SER A 117 3.25 -15.75 -6.19
N ALA A 118 2.27 -15.21 -6.95
CA ALA A 118 1.18 -16.05 -7.46
C ALA A 118 1.68 -17.02 -8.54
N LEU A 119 2.60 -16.61 -9.40
CA LEU A 119 3.19 -17.52 -10.41
C LEU A 119 3.98 -18.64 -9.76
N VAL A 120 4.74 -18.35 -8.70
CA VAL A 120 5.45 -19.37 -7.92
C VAL A 120 4.45 -20.34 -7.29
N ALA A 121 3.38 -19.86 -6.67
CA ALA A 121 2.35 -20.69 -6.08
C ALA A 121 1.71 -21.63 -7.11
N CYS A 122 1.36 -21.14 -8.29
CA CYS A 122 0.81 -21.95 -9.39
C CYS A 122 1.78 -23.05 -9.86
N ALA A 123 3.09 -22.75 -9.87
CA ALA A 123 4.10 -23.70 -10.33
C ALA A 123 4.40 -24.80 -9.30
N VAL A 124 4.46 -24.45 -7.99
CA VAL A 124 4.90 -25.39 -6.94
C VAL A 124 3.77 -26.16 -6.27
N ALA A 125 2.55 -25.63 -6.32
CA ALA A 125 1.38 -26.20 -5.65
C ALA A 125 0.12 -26.19 -6.54
N PRO A 126 0.17 -26.71 -7.79
CA PRO A 126 -0.91 -26.58 -8.77
C PRO A 126 -2.21 -27.28 -8.36
N SER A 127 -2.15 -28.25 -7.47
CA SER A 127 -3.31 -29.00 -6.96
C SER A 127 -3.93 -28.42 -5.71
N LEU A 128 -3.30 -27.45 -5.09
CA LEU A 128 -3.83 -26.83 -3.86
C LEU A 128 -4.79 -25.68 -4.20
N ARG A 129 -5.76 -25.46 -3.31
CA ARG A 129 -6.57 -24.25 -3.35
C ARG A 129 -5.66 -23.03 -3.22
N HIS A 130 -5.70 -22.13 -4.19
CA HIS A 130 -4.85 -20.95 -4.23
C HIS A 130 -5.69 -19.67 -4.30
N ARG A 131 -5.41 -18.72 -3.40
CA ARG A 131 -5.90 -17.33 -3.42
C ARG A 131 -4.76 -16.38 -3.74
N ALA A 132 -4.88 -15.61 -4.79
CA ALA A 132 -3.88 -14.62 -5.21
C ALA A 132 -4.41 -13.20 -5.05
N HIS A 133 -3.74 -12.41 -4.21
CA HIS A 133 -4.11 -11.04 -3.90
C HIS A 133 -3.33 -10.06 -4.77
N ALA A 134 -4.05 -9.27 -5.59
CA ALA A 134 -3.52 -8.19 -6.41
C ALA A 134 -3.60 -6.86 -5.65
N HIS A 135 -2.49 -6.11 -5.63
CA HIS A 135 -2.36 -4.89 -4.81
C HIS A 135 -2.13 -3.60 -5.62
N GLY A 136 -2.12 -3.65 -6.94
CA GLY A 136 -2.00 -2.51 -7.85
C GLY A 136 -0.71 -2.50 -8.66
N GLY A 137 0.43 -2.35 -8.04
CA GLY A 137 1.71 -2.33 -8.73
C GLY A 137 2.04 -3.60 -9.54
N ASP A 138 1.52 -4.72 -9.14
CA ASP A 138 1.66 -6.01 -9.82
C ASP A 138 0.80 -6.10 -11.10
N VAL A 139 -0.41 -5.58 -11.09
CA VAL A 139 -1.27 -5.51 -12.29
C VAL A 139 -0.68 -4.52 -13.29
N PHE A 140 -0.22 -3.35 -12.80
CA PHE A 140 0.50 -2.40 -13.63
C PHE A 140 1.74 -3.03 -14.28
N LEU A 141 2.56 -3.75 -13.51
CA LEU A 141 3.75 -4.42 -14.01
C LEU A 141 3.41 -5.47 -15.06
N LEU A 142 2.36 -6.28 -14.86
CA LEU A 142 1.87 -7.23 -15.87
C LEU A 142 1.50 -6.53 -17.18
N GLY A 143 0.88 -5.36 -17.14
CA GLY A 143 0.53 -4.57 -18.33
C GLY A 143 1.73 -4.06 -19.12
N HIS A 144 2.88 -3.90 -18.47
CA HIS A 144 4.09 -3.34 -19.07
C HIS A 144 5.21 -4.36 -19.32
N PHE A 145 5.01 -5.59 -18.89
CA PHE A 145 5.99 -6.66 -19.07
C PHE A 145 5.75 -7.40 -20.40
N PRO A 146 6.77 -7.64 -21.23
CA PRO A 146 6.62 -8.48 -22.44
C PRO A 146 6.07 -9.87 -22.10
N GLY A 147 4.91 -10.21 -22.62
CA GLY A 147 4.21 -11.46 -22.26
C GLY A 147 3.35 -11.41 -21.01
N GLY A 148 3.23 -10.27 -20.34
CA GLY A 148 2.45 -10.13 -19.12
C GLY A 148 0.98 -10.48 -19.27
N ALA A 149 0.36 -10.18 -20.44
CA ALA A 149 -1.00 -10.65 -20.76
C ALA A 149 -1.12 -12.19 -20.79
N ASN A 150 -0.08 -12.89 -21.26
CA ASN A 150 -0.06 -14.35 -21.25
C ASN A 150 0.07 -14.90 -19.81
N LEU A 151 0.87 -14.24 -18.96
CA LEU A 151 0.97 -14.58 -17.54
C LEU A 151 -0.36 -14.33 -16.81
N ALA A 152 -1.04 -13.22 -17.10
CA ALA A 152 -2.36 -12.95 -16.56
C ALA A 152 -3.38 -14.04 -16.97
N ARG A 153 -3.41 -14.43 -18.25
CA ARG A 153 -4.24 -15.55 -18.73
C ARG A 153 -3.89 -16.88 -18.08
N LEU A 154 -2.60 -17.13 -17.82
CA LEU A 154 -2.16 -18.32 -17.08
C LEU A 154 -2.77 -18.36 -15.69
N LEU A 155 -2.72 -17.24 -14.94
CA LEU A 155 -3.35 -17.13 -13.62
C LEU A 155 -4.86 -17.38 -13.69
N CYS A 156 -5.55 -16.84 -14.70
CA CYS A 156 -6.98 -17.09 -14.88
C CYS A 156 -7.29 -18.59 -15.13
N ARG A 157 -6.41 -19.29 -15.86
CA ARG A 157 -6.61 -20.71 -16.22
C ARG A 157 -6.18 -21.69 -15.14
N SER A 158 -5.35 -21.28 -14.20
CA SER A 158 -4.78 -22.15 -13.15
C SER A 158 -5.78 -22.57 -12.07
N GLY A 159 -7.01 -22.10 -12.10
CA GLY A 159 -8.01 -22.35 -11.05
C GLY A 159 -7.81 -21.48 -9.80
N THR A 160 -6.91 -20.52 -9.86
CA THR A 160 -6.63 -19.56 -8.78
C THR A 160 -7.83 -18.64 -8.54
N GLU A 161 -8.20 -18.45 -7.28
CA GLU A 161 -9.13 -17.40 -6.86
C GLU A 161 -8.37 -16.06 -6.82
N LEU A 162 -8.76 -15.12 -7.67
CA LEU A 162 -8.14 -13.80 -7.76
C LEU A 162 -8.84 -12.81 -6.82
N VAL A 163 -8.10 -12.17 -5.95
CA VAL A 163 -8.61 -11.18 -4.99
C VAL A 163 -8.01 -9.82 -5.32
N PHE A 164 -8.85 -8.88 -5.74
CA PHE A 164 -8.44 -7.54 -6.10
C PHE A 164 -8.72 -6.56 -4.97
N ALA A 165 -7.80 -5.64 -4.72
CA ALA A 165 -7.96 -4.66 -3.66
C ALA A 165 -9.08 -3.64 -3.94
N CYS A 166 -9.47 -3.45 -5.20
CA CYS A 166 -10.56 -2.57 -5.64
C CYS A 166 -11.11 -3.02 -7.01
N ALA A 167 -12.29 -2.52 -7.40
CA ALA A 167 -12.94 -2.87 -8.66
C ALA A 167 -12.15 -2.34 -9.86
N ASP A 168 -11.62 -1.12 -9.79
CA ASP A 168 -10.76 -0.56 -10.85
C ASP A 168 -9.59 -1.50 -11.18
N LEU A 169 -8.95 -2.05 -10.16
CA LEU A 169 -7.84 -2.99 -10.34
C LEU A 169 -8.29 -4.29 -11.02
N ARG A 170 -9.48 -4.81 -10.66
CA ARG A 170 -10.08 -5.98 -11.32
C ARG A 170 -10.36 -5.70 -12.80
N GLU A 171 -10.92 -4.54 -13.12
CA GLU A 171 -11.20 -4.13 -14.50
C GLU A 171 -9.90 -3.99 -15.31
N ASN A 172 -8.87 -3.36 -14.76
CA ASN A 172 -7.56 -3.22 -15.39
C ASN A 172 -6.94 -4.60 -15.71
N PHE A 173 -7.01 -5.54 -14.76
CA PHE A 173 -6.54 -6.91 -14.97
C PHE A 173 -7.37 -7.64 -16.02
N THR A 174 -8.69 -7.48 -16.02
CA THR A 174 -9.60 -8.12 -16.98
C THR A 174 -9.31 -7.64 -18.40
N ARG A 175 -9.13 -6.33 -18.59
CA ARG A 175 -8.74 -5.76 -19.88
C ARG A 175 -7.41 -6.33 -20.39
N LEU A 176 -6.44 -6.53 -19.48
CA LEU A 176 -5.15 -7.12 -19.81
C LEU A 176 -5.28 -8.58 -20.27
N CYS A 177 -6.18 -9.36 -19.69
CA CYS A 177 -6.44 -10.73 -20.10
C CYS A 177 -7.14 -10.81 -21.46
N GLY A 178 -7.80 -9.74 -21.93
CA GLY A 178 -8.70 -9.75 -23.08
C GLY A 178 -10.02 -10.49 -22.79
N ASP A 179 -10.36 -10.65 -21.51
CA ASP A 179 -11.60 -11.28 -21.04
C ASP A 179 -12.62 -10.21 -20.64
N THR A 180 -13.84 -10.63 -20.32
CA THR A 180 -14.84 -9.78 -19.69
C THR A 180 -14.83 -9.98 -18.16
N PRO A 181 -15.31 -9.01 -17.37
CA PRO A 181 -15.46 -9.18 -15.92
C PRO A 181 -16.30 -10.42 -15.55
N GLU A 182 -17.28 -10.77 -16.39
CA GLU A 182 -18.14 -11.93 -16.22
C GLU A 182 -17.38 -13.24 -16.42
N ALA A 183 -16.40 -13.27 -17.35
CA ALA A 183 -15.55 -14.46 -17.57
C ALA A 183 -14.63 -14.76 -16.39
N LEU A 184 -14.16 -13.72 -15.66
CA LEU A 184 -13.48 -13.89 -14.37
C LEU A 184 -14.45 -14.31 -13.25
N GLY A 185 -15.70 -13.88 -13.33
CA GLY A 185 -16.88 -14.29 -12.59
C GLY A 185 -16.64 -14.83 -11.17
N ALA A 186 -17.07 -16.06 -10.94
CA ALA A 186 -17.00 -16.73 -9.63
C ALA A 186 -15.57 -16.98 -9.09
N ARG A 187 -14.52 -16.76 -9.89
CA ARG A 187 -13.12 -16.92 -9.48
C ARG A 187 -12.44 -15.62 -9.11
N SER A 188 -13.15 -14.51 -9.10
CA SER A 188 -12.59 -13.23 -8.68
C SER A 188 -13.51 -12.52 -7.71
N CYS A 189 -12.91 -11.83 -6.73
CA CYS A 189 -13.64 -10.96 -5.82
C CYS A 189 -12.86 -9.67 -5.58
N VAL A 190 -13.59 -8.63 -5.18
CA VAL A 190 -13.00 -7.40 -4.68
C VAL A 190 -12.99 -7.48 -3.16
N GLN A 191 -11.81 -7.45 -2.58
CA GLN A 191 -11.60 -7.45 -1.15
C GLN A 191 -10.45 -6.51 -0.80
N PRO A 192 -10.72 -5.34 -0.26
CA PRO A 192 -9.68 -4.42 0.15
C PRO A 192 -8.71 -5.05 1.16
N ALA A 193 -7.43 -4.69 1.05
CA ALA A 193 -6.41 -5.19 1.95
C ALA A 193 -6.74 -4.86 3.42
N PRO A 194 -6.57 -5.80 4.36
CA PRO A 194 -6.90 -5.56 5.76
C PRO A 194 -5.90 -4.60 6.42
N TYR A 195 -6.34 -3.94 7.48
CA TYR A 195 -5.52 -3.19 8.43
C TYR A 195 -5.64 -3.83 9.82
N ASP A 196 -4.79 -3.42 10.77
CA ASP A 196 -4.85 -3.89 12.15
C ASP A 196 -5.87 -3.07 12.96
N PRO A 197 -7.06 -3.63 13.31
CA PRO A 197 -8.11 -2.89 14.00
C PRO A 197 -7.80 -2.61 15.48
N LEU A 198 -6.78 -3.24 16.04
CA LEU A 198 -6.32 -2.94 17.40
C LEU A 198 -5.48 -1.66 17.43
N LEU A 199 -4.77 -1.37 16.36
CA LEU A 199 -3.98 -0.15 16.20
C LEU A 199 -4.83 1.02 15.71
N PHE A 200 -5.54 0.81 14.60
CA PHE A 200 -6.32 1.85 13.92
C PHE A 200 -7.78 1.80 14.39
N ARG A 201 -8.06 2.51 15.45
CA ARG A 201 -9.38 2.65 16.08
C ARG A 201 -9.55 4.04 16.66
N PRO A 202 -10.78 4.53 16.83
CA PRO A 202 -11.02 5.78 17.54
C PRO A 202 -10.47 5.69 18.97
N ARG A 203 -9.81 6.74 19.42
CA ARG A 203 -9.30 6.86 20.79
C ARG A 203 -10.01 7.99 21.53
N SER A 204 -9.94 7.99 22.84
CA SER A 204 -10.56 9.00 23.69
C SER A 204 -9.97 10.40 23.48
N ALA A 205 -10.75 11.42 23.82
CA ALA A 205 -10.29 12.83 23.78
C ALA A 205 -9.06 13.04 24.69
N GLY A 206 -8.99 12.34 25.82
CA GLY A 206 -7.84 12.39 26.72
C GLY A 206 -6.57 11.82 26.09
N GLU A 207 -6.65 10.64 25.44
CA GLU A 207 -5.52 10.06 24.72
C GLU A 207 -5.06 11.00 23.59
N ARG A 208 -6.01 11.57 22.82
CA ARG A 208 -5.71 12.54 21.78
C ARG A 208 -5.00 13.77 22.32
N HIS A 209 -5.46 14.35 23.44
CA HIS A 209 -4.82 15.50 24.08
C HIS A 209 -3.37 15.20 24.48
N ILE A 210 -3.13 14.05 25.10
CA ILE A 210 -1.77 13.61 25.49
C ILE A 210 -0.87 13.47 24.26
N LEU A 211 -1.37 12.84 23.18
CA LEU A 211 -0.61 12.64 21.95
C LEU A 211 -0.30 13.96 21.25
N ARG A 212 -1.24 14.89 21.19
CA ARG A 212 -0.99 16.25 20.64
C ARG A 212 0.12 16.96 21.39
N GLY A 213 0.12 16.88 22.73
CA GLY A 213 1.18 17.45 23.56
C GLY A 213 2.55 16.80 23.28
N ARG A 214 2.62 15.47 23.21
CA ARG A 214 3.86 14.74 22.88
C ARG A 214 4.42 15.06 21.50
N LEU A 215 3.54 15.24 20.50
CA LEU A 215 3.91 15.53 19.13
C LEU A 215 4.10 17.05 18.86
N GLY A 216 3.90 17.90 19.87
CA GLY A 216 4.03 19.34 19.76
C GLY A 216 3.06 19.95 18.74
N LEU A 217 1.83 19.44 18.68
CA LEU A 217 0.79 19.88 17.75
C LEU A 217 -0.05 20.98 18.40
N VAL A 218 0.03 22.18 17.82
CA VAL A 218 -0.77 23.35 18.18
C VAL A 218 -1.61 23.74 16.97
N GLY A 219 -2.91 23.95 17.15
CA GLY A 219 -3.83 24.30 16.06
C GLY A 219 -4.18 23.11 15.16
N PHE A 220 -4.82 23.41 14.04
CA PHE A 220 -5.28 22.39 13.09
C PHE A 220 -4.10 21.70 12.40
N THR A 221 -4.14 20.37 12.34
CA THR A 221 -3.07 19.56 11.78
C THR A 221 -3.61 18.67 10.66
N VAL A 222 -3.03 18.83 9.48
CA VAL A 222 -3.26 17.96 8.33
C VAL A 222 -2.16 16.89 8.30
N LEU A 223 -2.57 15.63 8.25
CA LEU A 223 -1.67 14.48 8.12
C LEU A 223 -1.81 13.84 6.74
N ALA A 224 -0.69 13.52 6.13
CA ALA A 224 -0.61 12.62 4.98
C ALA A 224 0.45 11.55 5.25
N ALA A 225 0.32 10.37 4.66
CA ALA A 225 1.30 9.30 4.86
C ALA A 225 1.47 8.43 3.61
N GLY A 226 2.72 8.07 3.33
CA GLY A 226 3.09 7.21 2.22
C GLY A 226 4.52 7.44 1.75
N ARG A 227 4.99 6.67 0.77
CA ARG A 227 6.29 6.90 0.14
C ARG A 227 6.32 8.28 -0.52
N LEU A 228 7.42 9.00 -0.41
CA LEU A 228 7.57 10.34 -1.02
C LEU A 228 7.97 10.18 -2.49
N VAL A 229 6.99 9.82 -3.32
CA VAL A 229 7.09 9.56 -4.76
C VAL A 229 5.99 10.30 -5.53
N PRO A 230 6.17 10.62 -6.84
CA PRO A 230 5.27 11.48 -7.60
C PRO A 230 3.80 11.07 -7.59
N ILE A 231 3.51 9.75 -7.64
CA ILE A 231 2.13 9.22 -7.64
C ILE A 231 1.32 9.61 -6.39
N LYS A 232 1.99 9.92 -5.28
CA LYS A 232 1.34 10.33 -4.03
C LYS A 232 0.84 11.78 -4.02
N GLY A 233 1.28 12.62 -4.97
CA GLY A 233 0.78 13.97 -5.14
C GLY A 233 1.02 14.92 -3.96
N PHE A 234 2.02 14.67 -3.12
CA PHE A 234 2.28 15.51 -1.93
C PHE A 234 2.66 16.96 -2.27
N ASP A 235 3.17 17.20 -3.47
CA ASP A 235 3.40 18.55 -4.00
C ASP A 235 2.08 19.30 -4.22
N VAL A 236 1.01 18.64 -4.69
CA VAL A 236 -0.34 19.23 -4.79
C VAL A 236 -0.85 19.64 -3.40
N LEU A 237 -0.62 18.79 -2.39
CA LEU A 237 -1.01 19.09 -1.01
C LEU A 237 -0.26 20.30 -0.44
N VAL A 238 1.05 20.39 -0.67
CA VAL A 238 1.85 21.56 -0.24
C VAL A 238 1.32 22.84 -0.90
N HIS A 239 1.03 22.81 -2.21
CA HIS A 239 0.42 23.96 -2.89
C HIS A 239 -0.96 24.30 -2.32
N ALA A 240 -1.81 23.30 -2.09
CA ALA A 240 -3.14 23.49 -1.53
C ALA A 240 -3.10 24.20 -0.15
N VAL A 241 -2.22 23.73 0.75
CA VAL A 241 -2.02 24.37 2.06
C VAL A 241 -1.46 25.78 1.90
N GLY A 242 -0.55 26.00 0.94
CA GLY A 242 0.00 27.31 0.61
C GLY A 242 -1.04 28.33 0.12
N HIS A 243 -2.11 27.87 -0.57
CA HIS A 243 -3.22 28.71 -1.01
C HIS A 243 -4.11 29.20 0.13
N LEU A 244 -4.07 28.57 1.30
CA LEU A 244 -4.88 28.99 2.45
C LEU A 244 -4.36 30.32 3.04
N PRO A 245 -5.25 31.19 3.52
CA PRO A 245 -4.85 32.39 4.24
C PRO A 245 -3.97 32.07 5.45
N ALA A 246 -2.89 32.82 5.67
CA ALA A 246 -1.88 32.53 6.70
C ALA A 246 -2.49 32.31 8.11
N ARG A 247 -3.56 33.02 8.45
CA ARG A 247 -4.25 32.95 9.76
C ARG A 247 -4.95 31.61 10.04
N VAL A 248 -5.28 30.83 8.99
CA VAL A 248 -6.00 29.55 9.11
C VAL A 248 -5.16 28.38 8.57
N ARG A 249 -3.90 28.65 8.18
CA ARG A 249 -3.03 27.65 7.59
C ARG A 249 -2.67 26.59 8.62
N PRO A 250 -2.94 25.31 8.35
CA PRO A 250 -2.64 24.21 9.27
C PRO A 250 -1.15 23.88 9.30
N THR A 251 -0.70 23.22 10.36
CA THR A 251 0.54 22.44 10.30
C THR A 251 0.34 21.24 9.36
N LEU A 252 1.22 21.10 8.37
CA LEU A 252 1.21 19.96 7.45
C LEU A 252 2.26 18.93 7.89
N VAL A 253 1.81 17.69 8.11
CA VAL A 253 2.67 16.56 8.44
C VAL A 253 2.59 15.55 7.31
N ILE A 254 3.73 15.19 6.70
CA ILE A 254 3.81 14.15 5.68
C ILE A 254 4.76 13.05 6.18
N ALA A 255 4.18 11.94 6.61
CA ALA A 255 4.92 10.79 7.13
C ALA A 255 5.35 9.85 6.00
N GLY A 256 6.64 9.54 5.93
CA GLY A 256 7.22 8.66 4.94
C GLY A 256 8.62 9.11 4.51
N THR A 257 9.21 8.34 3.61
CA THR A 257 10.52 8.62 3.00
C THR A 257 10.44 8.40 1.49
N GLY A 258 11.34 9.04 0.74
CA GLY A 258 11.43 8.85 -0.70
C GLY A 258 12.17 9.98 -1.41
N PRO A 259 12.38 9.85 -2.73
CA PRO A 259 13.19 10.79 -3.53
C PRO A 259 12.61 12.21 -3.59
N GLU A 260 11.30 12.39 -3.36
CA GLU A 260 10.66 13.71 -3.39
C GLU A 260 10.91 14.55 -2.12
N GLU A 261 11.49 13.98 -1.06
CA GLU A 261 11.67 14.67 0.24
C GLU A 261 12.37 16.02 0.11
N PRO A 262 13.53 16.16 -0.59
CA PRO A 262 14.20 17.45 -0.72
C PRO A 262 13.40 18.46 -1.55
N ARG A 263 12.61 17.98 -2.53
CA ARG A 263 11.74 18.83 -3.35
C ARG A 263 10.58 19.38 -2.53
N LEU A 264 9.93 18.51 -1.73
CA LEU A 264 8.82 18.90 -0.87
C LEU A 264 9.24 19.93 0.17
N GLY A 265 10.42 19.79 0.78
CA GLY A 265 10.96 20.78 1.72
C GLY A 265 11.17 22.15 1.09
N ARG A 266 11.78 22.20 -0.11
CA ARG A 266 11.95 23.48 -0.85
C ARG A 266 10.61 24.10 -1.25
N LEU A 267 9.67 23.29 -1.70
CA LEU A 267 8.33 23.73 -2.09
C LEU A 267 7.57 24.31 -0.89
N ALA A 268 7.61 23.65 0.26
CA ALA A 268 6.97 24.14 1.49
C ALA A 268 7.53 25.49 1.92
N ALA A 269 8.86 25.66 1.86
CA ALA A 269 9.49 26.94 2.16
C ALA A 269 9.04 28.06 1.19
N ALA A 270 8.96 27.76 -0.12
CA ALA A 270 8.50 28.70 -1.13
C ALA A 270 7.02 29.10 -0.95
N CYS A 271 6.18 28.18 -0.47
CA CYS A 271 4.76 28.40 -0.21
C CYS A 271 4.48 28.89 1.23
N ALA A 272 5.51 29.11 2.05
CA ALA A 272 5.40 29.46 3.47
C ALA A 272 4.50 28.49 4.27
N VAL A 273 4.63 27.18 4.03
CA VAL A 273 3.91 26.09 4.71
C VAL A 273 4.73 25.56 5.85
N ASP A 274 4.16 25.42 7.06
CA ASP A 274 4.76 24.70 8.19
C ASP A 274 4.70 23.19 7.89
N LEU A 275 5.73 22.68 7.24
CA LEU A 275 5.86 21.27 6.85
C LEU A 275 6.75 20.51 7.84
N ARG A 276 6.21 19.39 8.35
CA ARG A 276 6.95 18.43 9.17
C ARG A 276 7.09 17.10 8.43
N LEU A 277 8.33 16.61 8.33
CA LEU A 277 8.68 15.35 7.69
C LEU A 277 9.27 14.40 8.75
N PRO A 278 8.46 13.65 9.51
CA PRO A 278 8.94 12.78 10.58
C PRO A 278 9.66 11.52 10.07
N GLY A 279 9.79 11.36 8.75
CA GLY A 279 10.32 10.15 8.15
C GLY A 279 9.34 8.99 8.14
N SER A 280 9.87 7.77 7.99
CA SER A 280 9.08 6.55 8.03
C SER A 280 8.62 6.25 9.47
N LEU A 281 7.33 6.00 9.63
CA LEU A 281 6.72 5.69 10.94
C LEU A 281 6.37 4.21 11.04
N SER A 282 6.49 3.64 12.26
CA SER A 282 5.91 2.34 12.55
C SER A 282 4.38 2.40 12.49
N PRO A 283 3.68 1.28 12.27
CA PRO A 283 2.21 1.27 12.29
C PRO A 283 1.62 1.83 13.58
N ALA A 284 2.22 1.54 14.73
CA ALA A 284 1.78 2.06 16.02
C ALA A 284 1.97 3.58 16.12
N THR A 285 3.13 4.08 15.69
CA THR A 285 3.42 5.52 15.68
C THR A 285 2.51 6.25 14.68
N LEU A 286 2.23 5.66 13.51
CA LEU A 286 1.29 6.23 12.55
C LEU A 286 -0.13 6.33 13.14
N ALA A 287 -0.59 5.31 13.88
CA ALA A 287 -1.87 5.35 14.58
C ALA A 287 -1.92 6.45 15.66
N ASP A 288 -0.80 6.73 16.33
CA ASP A 288 -0.68 7.87 17.26
C ASP A 288 -0.82 9.21 16.52
N TRP A 289 -0.15 9.38 15.38
CA TRP A 289 -0.31 10.56 14.54
C TRP A 289 -1.73 10.72 13.99
N MET A 290 -2.37 9.62 13.54
CA MET A 290 -3.77 9.66 13.08
C MET A 290 -4.72 10.07 14.22
N THR A 291 -4.47 9.61 15.45
CA THR A 291 -5.26 10.04 16.62
C THR A 291 -5.08 11.53 16.93
N ALA A 292 -3.89 12.07 16.75
CA ALA A 292 -3.53 13.44 17.11
C ALA A 292 -3.93 14.47 16.04
N ALA A 293 -3.96 14.08 14.77
CA ALA A 293 -4.32 14.93 13.64
C ALA A 293 -5.81 15.31 13.62
N ASP A 294 -6.16 16.28 12.80
CA ASP A 294 -7.54 16.77 12.60
C ASP A 294 -8.11 16.30 11.25
N LEU A 295 -7.25 16.15 10.25
CA LEU A 295 -7.63 15.75 8.90
C LEU A 295 -6.54 14.86 8.31
N PHE A 296 -6.93 13.79 7.61
CA PHE A 296 -6.04 13.02 6.75
C PHE A 296 -6.26 13.40 5.29
N VAL A 297 -5.18 13.63 4.54
CA VAL A 297 -5.27 13.96 3.11
C VAL A 297 -4.46 12.97 2.28
N HIS A 298 -5.09 12.44 1.22
CA HIS A 298 -4.44 11.54 0.27
C HIS A 298 -4.56 12.07 -1.17
N PRO A 299 -3.64 12.94 -1.61
CA PRO A 299 -3.76 13.73 -2.84
C PRO A 299 -3.18 13.00 -4.06
N CYS A 300 -3.30 11.68 -4.14
CA CYS A 300 -2.70 10.87 -5.19
C CYS A 300 -3.15 11.27 -6.59
N ARG A 301 -2.36 10.88 -7.58
CA ARG A 301 -2.59 11.14 -9.00
C ARG A 301 -2.29 9.92 -9.85
N SER A 302 -2.81 9.90 -11.07
CA SER A 302 -2.34 9.02 -12.12
C SER A 302 -1.09 9.59 -12.78
N LEU A 303 -0.12 8.73 -13.09
CA LEU A 303 1.09 9.13 -13.82
C LEU A 303 0.87 9.04 -15.35
N PRO A 304 1.66 9.74 -16.17
CA PRO A 304 1.53 9.71 -17.64
C PRO A 304 1.66 8.32 -18.27
N ASN A 305 2.32 7.39 -17.58
CA ASN A 305 2.43 5.99 -18.01
C ASN A 305 1.19 5.14 -17.63
N GLY A 306 0.11 5.74 -17.13
CA GLY A 306 -1.12 5.06 -16.72
C GLY A 306 -1.07 4.40 -15.34
N ARG A 307 0.02 4.57 -14.59
CA ARG A 307 0.12 4.08 -13.22
C ARG A 307 -0.73 4.93 -12.29
N SER A 308 -1.67 4.31 -11.59
CA SER A 308 -2.51 4.92 -10.55
C SER A 308 -2.33 4.22 -9.20
N GLU A 309 -2.83 4.83 -8.13
CA GLU A 309 -3.00 4.15 -6.85
C GLU A 309 -4.11 3.11 -6.98
N GLY A 310 -3.94 1.95 -6.34
CA GLY A 310 -5.01 0.96 -6.23
C GLY A 310 -5.99 1.34 -5.10
N ALA A 311 -5.96 0.59 -4.00
CA ALA A 311 -6.74 0.86 -2.79
C ALA A 311 -5.78 1.13 -1.62
N PRO A 312 -5.39 2.39 -1.37
CA PRO A 312 -4.39 2.71 -0.34
C PRO A 312 -4.91 2.36 1.05
N VAL A 313 -4.24 1.40 1.70
CA VAL A 313 -4.61 0.90 3.04
C VAL A 313 -4.63 2.03 4.06
N VAL A 314 -3.71 2.98 3.95
CA VAL A 314 -3.57 4.11 4.87
C VAL A 314 -4.81 5.01 4.95
N VAL A 315 -5.59 5.10 3.87
CA VAL A 315 -6.88 5.83 3.87
C VAL A 315 -7.91 5.11 4.74
N ARG A 316 -7.97 3.78 4.64
CA ARG A 316 -8.84 2.95 5.46
C ARG A 316 -8.40 2.94 6.93
N GLU A 317 -7.10 2.97 7.18
CA GLU A 317 -6.52 3.12 8.52
C GLU A 317 -6.92 4.45 9.14
N ALA A 318 -6.87 5.57 8.39
CA ALA A 318 -7.28 6.89 8.85
C ALA A 318 -8.79 6.94 9.18
N LEU A 319 -9.64 6.39 8.30
CA LEU A 319 -11.08 6.29 8.54
C LEU A 319 -11.39 5.43 9.77
N ALA A 320 -10.70 4.30 9.93
CA ALA A 320 -10.84 3.41 11.08
C ALA A 320 -10.39 4.07 12.39
N ALA A 321 -9.37 4.93 12.35
CA ALA A 321 -8.95 5.75 13.48
C ALA A 321 -9.95 6.86 13.83
N GLY A 322 -11.01 7.04 13.02
CA GLY A 322 -12.05 8.04 13.22
C GLY A 322 -11.70 9.41 12.63
N LEU A 323 -10.66 9.51 11.81
CA LEU A 323 -10.21 10.74 11.19
C LEU A 323 -11.05 11.05 9.94
N SER A 324 -11.37 12.32 9.72
CA SER A 324 -11.93 12.76 8.44
C SER A 324 -10.86 12.68 7.35
N VAL A 325 -11.26 12.31 6.14
CA VAL A 325 -10.34 12.09 5.03
C VAL A 325 -10.79 12.91 3.81
N VAL A 326 -9.83 13.62 3.21
CA VAL A 326 -9.97 14.21 1.87
C VAL A 326 -9.02 13.47 0.94
N ALA A 327 -9.51 12.95 -0.17
CA ALA A 327 -8.71 12.19 -1.12
C ALA A 327 -9.02 12.56 -2.57
N SER A 328 -8.05 12.38 -3.45
CA SER A 328 -8.25 12.50 -4.90
C SER A 328 -9.14 11.38 -5.43
N ALA A 329 -9.99 11.67 -6.41
CA ALA A 329 -10.84 10.70 -7.10
C ALA A 329 -10.01 9.86 -8.09
N GLU A 330 -9.15 8.98 -7.56
CA GLU A 330 -8.19 8.15 -8.31
C GLU A 330 -8.23 6.68 -7.88
N GLY A 331 -8.03 5.78 -8.81
CA GLY A 331 -7.95 4.34 -8.57
C GLY A 331 -9.16 3.79 -7.83
N GLY A 332 -8.95 3.07 -6.74
CA GLY A 332 -10.04 2.51 -5.90
C GLY A 332 -10.63 3.47 -4.86
N LEU A 333 -10.17 4.73 -4.79
CA LEU A 333 -10.69 5.68 -3.80
C LEU A 333 -12.17 6.06 -4.03
N PRO A 334 -12.68 6.18 -5.27
CA PRO A 334 -14.10 6.41 -5.50
C PRO A 334 -15.03 5.32 -4.90
N GLU A 335 -14.54 4.11 -4.67
CA GLU A 335 -15.31 3.04 -4.03
C GLU A 335 -15.62 3.32 -2.54
N LEU A 336 -14.94 4.30 -1.94
CA LEU A 336 -15.19 4.75 -0.57
C LEU A 336 -16.19 5.92 -0.51
N ASP A 337 -16.68 6.39 -1.66
CA ASP A 337 -17.66 7.48 -1.72
C ASP A 337 -18.94 7.12 -0.94
N GLY A 338 -19.52 8.11 -0.28
CA GLY A 338 -20.65 7.88 0.63
C GLY A 338 -20.29 7.54 2.09
N HIS A 339 -19.00 7.31 2.41
CA HIS A 339 -18.60 7.22 3.82
C HIS A 339 -18.66 8.60 4.48
N GLN A 340 -19.32 8.72 5.64
CA GLN A 340 -19.62 9.99 6.32
C GLN A 340 -18.41 10.92 6.57
N ARG A 341 -17.20 10.35 6.68
CA ARG A 341 -15.95 11.09 6.97
C ARG A 341 -15.01 11.10 5.77
N PHE A 342 -15.53 10.90 4.56
CA PHE A 342 -14.72 10.81 3.36
C PHE A 342 -15.21 11.80 2.31
N THR A 343 -14.29 12.57 1.77
CA THR A 343 -14.56 13.59 0.73
C THR A 343 -13.64 13.36 -0.45
N LEU A 344 -14.21 13.21 -1.63
CA LEU A 344 -13.48 13.13 -2.89
C LEU A 344 -13.28 14.50 -3.52
N VAL A 345 -12.10 14.74 -4.07
CA VAL A 345 -11.76 15.94 -4.84
C VAL A 345 -11.13 15.56 -6.18
N ALA A 346 -11.21 16.48 -7.15
CA ALA A 346 -10.51 16.30 -8.42
C ALA A 346 -8.99 16.16 -8.18
N PRO A 347 -8.31 15.18 -8.81
CA PRO A 347 -6.88 15.03 -8.71
C PRO A 347 -6.14 16.23 -9.34
N GLU A 348 -4.89 16.42 -8.95
CA GLU A 348 -3.99 17.46 -9.46
C GLU A 348 -4.55 18.91 -9.42
N ASN A 349 -5.52 19.16 -8.56
CA ASN A 349 -6.14 20.47 -8.39
C ASN A 349 -5.92 21.02 -6.98
N PRO A 350 -4.84 21.81 -6.75
CA PRO A 350 -4.53 22.35 -5.43
C PRO A 350 -5.59 23.34 -4.93
N THR A 351 -6.33 24.03 -5.81
CA THR A 351 -7.39 24.96 -5.40
C THR A 351 -8.58 24.23 -4.78
N VAL A 352 -9.10 23.22 -5.47
CA VAL A 352 -10.22 22.39 -4.96
C VAL A 352 -9.81 21.66 -3.68
N LEU A 353 -8.57 21.18 -3.61
CA LEU A 353 -8.05 20.54 -2.40
C LEU A 353 -7.95 21.55 -1.25
N ALA A 354 -7.54 22.79 -1.51
CA ALA A 354 -7.52 23.86 -0.49
C ALA A 354 -8.91 24.19 0.03
N GLU A 355 -9.93 24.26 -0.83
CA GLU A 355 -11.31 24.47 -0.46
C GLU A 355 -11.85 23.35 0.45
N ALA A 356 -11.54 22.09 0.14
CA ALA A 356 -11.92 20.95 0.97
C ALA A 356 -11.24 20.98 2.35
N ILE A 357 -9.96 21.36 2.40
CA ILE A 357 -9.22 21.53 3.66
C ILE A 357 -9.83 22.69 4.47
N ALA A 358 -10.11 23.83 3.82
CA ALA A 358 -10.74 24.99 4.48
C ALA A 358 -12.10 24.65 5.08
N SER A 359 -12.91 23.87 4.35
CA SER A 359 -14.22 23.39 4.84
C SER A 359 -14.06 22.51 6.08
N SER A 360 -13.05 21.63 6.10
CA SER A 360 -12.75 20.78 7.27
C SER A 360 -12.29 21.61 8.47
N ILE A 361 -11.49 22.65 8.26
CA ILE A 361 -11.07 23.59 9.33
C ILE A 361 -12.29 24.30 9.92
N ALA A 362 -13.20 24.79 9.08
CA ALA A 362 -14.40 25.50 9.53
C ALA A 362 -15.39 24.63 10.32
N GLN A 363 -15.39 23.31 10.11
CA GLN A 363 -16.24 22.38 10.86
C GLN A 363 -15.67 22.03 12.25
N CYS A 364 -14.40 22.29 12.50
CA CYS A 364 -13.73 22.01 13.77
C CYS A 364 -13.60 23.22 14.70
N GLY A 365 -13.88 24.42 14.23
CA GLY A 365 -13.84 25.68 14.98
C GLY A 365 -15.22 26.13 15.40
#